data_549a5ad7d0f0af2dea0ea720e1225809
#
_entry.id   549a5ad7d0f0af2dea0ea720e1225809
#
_cell.length_a   1.000
_cell.length_b   1.000
_cell.length_c   1.000
_cell.angle_alpha   90.00
_cell.angle_beta   90.00
_cell.angle_gamma   90.00
#
_symmetry.space_group_name_H-M   'P 1'
#
loop_
_entity.id
_entity.type
_entity.pdbx_description
1 polymer ?
#
loop_
_entity_poly.entity_id
_entity_poly.type
_entity_poly.pdbx_seq_one_letter_code
_entity_poly.pdbx_strand_id
1 'polypeptide(L)'
;ENTRLIAYLANNLKARTGYLSLTRGDGGQNLIGSEIRALLGVIRTQELIAARKLDGGEQFFTRANDFGYSKHPDETLAIWNEKEVLSDVVWVIRNFKPDVIINRFNHRTPGTTHGHHTSSAMLSVAAFDLVGDKNEYSEQLKYTEIWQPKRLFFNTSSWFYKNEQDFQEATKGKLTSFDVGVYYPLKGVSNNELASMASSQHLSQGFGRVTTRGSQNEYVAFLKGEKPKDEKDIFSGIN
;
A
#
# COMPACT_ATOMS: atom_id res chain seq x y z
N GLU A 1 4.65 3.32 -2.38
CA GLU A 1 4.65 1.88 -2.11
C GLU A 1 5.75 1.46 -1.14
N ASN A 2 5.67 0.25 -0.60
CA ASN A 2 6.73 -0.39 0.15
C ASN A 2 7.13 -1.70 -0.55
N THR A 3 8.08 -1.60 -1.49
CA THR A 3 8.54 -2.76 -2.29
C THR A 3 9.17 -3.85 -1.43
N ARG A 4 9.81 -3.51 -0.28
CA ARG A 4 10.37 -4.52 0.65
C ARG A 4 9.29 -5.37 1.28
N LEU A 5 8.23 -4.74 1.75
CA LEU A 5 7.10 -5.44 2.35
C LEU A 5 6.38 -6.31 1.32
N ILE A 6 6.10 -5.77 0.12
CA ILE A 6 5.47 -6.53 -0.97
C ILE A 6 6.32 -7.75 -1.33
N ALA A 7 7.62 -7.56 -1.57
CA ALA A 7 8.54 -8.63 -1.92
C ALA A 7 8.61 -9.72 -0.83
N TYR A 8 8.65 -9.33 0.45
CA TYR A 8 8.67 -10.25 1.57
C TYR A 8 7.38 -11.08 1.67
N LEU A 9 6.22 -10.41 1.61
CA LEU A 9 4.92 -11.10 1.66
C LEU A 9 4.77 -12.10 0.51
N ALA A 10 5.09 -11.70 -0.71
CA ALA A 10 4.94 -12.54 -1.89
C ALA A 10 5.99 -13.66 -1.97
N ASN A 11 7.27 -13.36 -1.68
CA ASN A 11 8.34 -14.33 -1.93
C ASN A 11 8.75 -15.14 -0.70
N ASN A 12 8.64 -14.58 0.51
CA ASN A 12 8.98 -15.32 1.74
C ASN A 12 7.76 -16.04 2.33
N LEU A 13 6.68 -15.30 2.56
CA LEU A 13 5.47 -15.84 3.18
C LEU A 13 4.56 -16.55 2.17
N LYS A 14 4.82 -16.41 0.86
CA LYS A 14 4.00 -16.97 -0.22
C LYS A 14 2.55 -16.49 -0.19
N ALA A 15 2.31 -15.36 0.42
CA ALA A 15 1.00 -14.73 0.45
C ALA A 15 0.69 -14.11 -0.92
N ARG A 16 -0.54 -14.32 -1.43
CA ARG A 16 -1.03 -13.56 -2.57
C ARG A 16 -1.09 -12.09 -2.19
N THR A 17 -0.26 -11.26 -2.80
CA THR A 17 -0.04 -9.87 -2.40
C THR A 17 -0.49 -8.92 -3.49
N GLY A 18 -1.44 -8.03 -3.17
CA GLY A 18 -1.91 -6.98 -4.08
C GLY A 18 -1.46 -5.60 -3.62
N TYR A 19 -1.14 -4.73 -4.56
CA TYR A 19 -0.90 -3.32 -4.32
C TYR A 19 -1.95 -2.49 -5.05
N LEU A 20 -2.78 -1.77 -4.30
CA LEU A 20 -3.74 -0.80 -4.83
C LEU A 20 -3.15 0.60 -4.78
N SER A 21 -2.82 1.15 -5.94
CA SER A 21 -2.52 2.57 -6.12
C SER A 21 -3.79 3.30 -6.57
N LEU A 22 -4.23 4.32 -5.84
CA LEU A 22 -5.48 4.99 -6.20
C LEU A 22 -5.34 5.75 -7.51
N THR A 23 -4.20 6.43 -7.73
CA THR A 23 -3.90 7.14 -8.98
C THR A 23 -2.86 6.39 -9.82
N ARG A 24 -2.70 6.81 -11.06
CA ARG A 24 -1.64 6.32 -11.96
C ARG A 24 -0.41 7.22 -11.98
N GLY A 25 -0.35 8.25 -11.13
CA GLY A 25 0.77 9.19 -11.06
C GLY A 25 0.86 10.17 -12.23
N ASP A 26 -0.20 10.35 -12.96
CA ASP A 26 -0.31 11.17 -14.18
C ASP A 26 -0.15 12.68 -13.92
N GLY A 27 -0.40 13.15 -12.69
CA GLY A 27 -0.16 14.53 -12.27
C GLY A 27 1.27 14.87 -11.84
N GLY A 28 2.19 13.89 -11.87
CA GLY A 28 3.57 14.08 -11.43
C GLY A 28 4.50 14.65 -12.50
N GLN A 29 5.79 14.69 -12.15
CA GLN A 29 6.88 15.09 -13.06
C GLN A 29 7.47 13.87 -13.75
N ASN A 30 7.95 14.04 -14.99
CA ASN A 30 8.69 13.03 -15.73
C ASN A 30 10.17 13.44 -15.82
N LEU A 31 11.04 12.68 -15.16
CA LEU A 31 12.48 13.00 -15.10
C LEU A 31 13.27 12.45 -16.30
N ILE A 32 12.65 11.63 -17.15
CA ILE A 32 13.33 10.94 -18.26
C ILE A 32 12.72 11.24 -19.63
N GLY A 33 11.67 12.06 -19.69
CA GLY A 33 10.98 12.37 -20.94
C GLY A 33 10.10 13.61 -20.83
N SER A 34 9.43 13.93 -21.92
CA SER A 34 8.53 15.09 -22.06
C SER A 34 7.07 14.75 -21.80
N GLU A 35 6.72 13.49 -21.66
CA GLU A 35 5.35 13.01 -21.47
C GLU A 35 4.81 13.46 -20.12
N ILE A 36 3.62 14.07 -20.15
CA ILE A 36 2.88 14.56 -18.98
C ILE A 36 1.43 14.07 -19.03
N ARG A 37 0.71 14.20 -17.92
CA ARG A 37 -0.70 13.86 -17.79
C ARG A 37 -0.97 12.41 -18.24
N ALA A 38 -1.97 12.17 -19.09
CA ALA A 38 -2.38 10.82 -19.50
C ALA A 38 -1.23 9.97 -20.07
N LEU A 39 -0.31 10.56 -20.84
CA LEU A 39 0.85 9.83 -21.36
C LEU A 39 1.81 9.41 -20.25
N LEU A 40 2.06 10.29 -19.28
CA LEU A 40 2.85 9.94 -18.10
C LEU A 40 2.16 8.85 -17.27
N GLY A 41 0.83 8.91 -17.15
CA GLY A 41 0.03 7.87 -16.48
C GLY A 41 0.19 6.50 -17.12
N VAL A 42 0.28 6.43 -18.46
CA VAL A 42 0.59 5.18 -19.19
C VAL A 42 1.99 4.68 -18.84
N ILE A 43 3.01 5.54 -18.89
CA ILE A 43 4.39 5.21 -18.53
C ILE A 43 4.45 4.66 -17.10
N ARG A 44 3.92 5.39 -16.14
CA ARG A 44 3.94 5.01 -14.71
C ARG A 44 3.14 3.75 -14.42
N THR A 45 2.07 3.50 -15.15
CA THR A 45 1.37 2.21 -15.08
C THR A 45 2.28 1.06 -15.48
N GLN A 46 3.06 1.20 -16.56
CA GLN A 46 4.01 0.17 -16.97
C GLN A 46 5.18 0.01 -15.99
N GLU A 47 5.65 1.09 -15.40
CA GLU A 47 6.67 1.07 -14.35
C GLU A 47 6.18 0.29 -13.12
N LEU A 48 4.94 0.53 -12.66
CA LEU A 48 4.33 -0.22 -11.57
C LEU A 48 4.17 -1.71 -11.90
N ILE A 49 3.73 -2.04 -13.10
CA ILE A 49 3.60 -3.43 -13.55
C ILE A 49 4.99 -4.10 -13.62
N ALA A 50 6.02 -3.39 -14.10
CA ALA A 50 7.39 -3.89 -14.12
C ALA A 50 7.93 -4.14 -12.71
N ALA A 51 7.65 -3.25 -11.75
CA ALA A 51 8.00 -3.43 -10.35
C ALA A 51 7.32 -4.68 -9.75
N ARG A 52 6.04 -4.89 -10.03
CA ARG A 52 5.28 -6.09 -9.57
C ARG A 52 5.80 -7.38 -10.14
N LYS A 53 6.29 -7.40 -11.39
CA LYS A 53 6.95 -8.59 -11.98
C LYS A 53 8.20 -9.00 -11.21
N LEU A 54 8.89 -8.06 -10.58
CA LEU A 54 10.10 -8.32 -9.79
C LEU A 54 9.75 -8.72 -8.36
N ASP A 55 8.91 -7.97 -7.67
CA ASP A 55 8.58 -8.22 -6.27
C ASP A 55 7.50 -9.29 -6.05
N GLY A 56 6.75 -9.67 -7.10
CA GLY A 56 5.76 -10.75 -7.06
C GLY A 56 4.36 -10.30 -6.63
N GLY A 57 4.11 -9.00 -6.50
CA GLY A 57 2.79 -8.44 -6.22
C GLY A 57 1.90 -8.34 -7.46
N GLU A 58 0.60 -8.17 -7.24
CA GLU A 58 -0.39 -7.83 -8.26
C GLU A 58 -0.71 -6.33 -8.19
N GLN A 59 -0.86 -5.65 -9.34
CA GLN A 59 -1.12 -4.21 -9.38
C GLN A 59 -2.59 -3.90 -9.65
N PHE A 60 -3.18 -3.02 -8.83
CA PHE A 60 -4.53 -2.50 -8.98
C PHE A 60 -4.53 -0.98 -8.99
N PHE A 61 -5.57 -0.40 -9.61
CA PHE A 61 -5.79 1.04 -9.69
C PHE A 61 -7.27 1.36 -9.46
N THR A 62 -7.55 2.61 -9.11
CA THR A 62 -8.89 3.21 -9.17
C THR A 62 -8.96 4.19 -10.33
N ARG A 63 -10.12 4.85 -10.47
CA ARG A 63 -10.33 5.97 -11.41
C ARG A 63 -9.75 7.30 -10.94
N ALA A 64 -9.22 7.38 -9.72
CA ALA A 64 -8.74 8.63 -9.16
C ALA A 64 -7.67 9.28 -10.04
N ASN A 65 -7.88 10.57 -10.36
CA ASN A 65 -6.96 11.36 -11.15
C ASN A 65 -5.85 11.94 -10.26
N ASP A 66 -4.60 11.81 -10.68
CA ASP A 66 -3.49 12.52 -10.04
C ASP A 66 -3.43 13.96 -10.61
N PHE A 67 -3.76 14.93 -9.80
CA PHE A 67 -3.75 16.35 -10.18
C PHE A 67 -2.50 17.09 -9.65
N GLY A 68 -1.49 16.38 -9.20
CA GLY A 68 -0.27 16.92 -8.63
C GLY A 68 -0.31 17.03 -7.12
N TYR A 69 0.29 18.06 -6.55
CA TYR A 69 0.42 18.20 -5.10
C TYR A 69 -0.86 18.69 -4.44
N SER A 70 -1.26 18.04 -3.36
CA SER A 70 -2.33 18.45 -2.46
C SER A 70 -1.83 18.51 -1.02
N LYS A 71 -2.19 19.57 -0.29
CA LYS A 71 -1.79 19.73 1.11
C LYS A 71 -2.71 18.99 2.09
N HIS A 72 -4.00 18.86 1.74
CA HIS A 72 -5.00 18.37 2.66
C HIS A 72 -5.92 17.32 1.99
N PRO A 73 -6.36 16.29 2.73
CA PRO A 73 -7.24 15.27 2.17
C PRO A 73 -8.60 15.80 1.72
N ASP A 74 -9.15 16.84 2.33
CA ASP A 74 -10.45 17.41 1.95
C ASP A 74 -10.43 17.91 0.50
N GLU A 75 -9.36 18.61 0.10
CA GLU A 75 -9.13 19.02 -1.27
C GLU A 75 -9.07 17.81 -2.21
N THR A 76 -8.30 16.81 -1.82
CA THR A 76 -8.13 15.59 -2.62
C THR A 76 -9.45 14.85 -2.81
N LEU A 77 -10.19 14.60 -1.73
CA LEU A 77 -11.45 13.85 -1.77
C LEU A 77 -12.53 14.59 -2.58
N ALA A 78 -12.55 15.92 -2.50
CA ALA A 78 -13.48 16.74 -3.31
C ALA A 78 -13.16 16.61 -4.81
N ILE A 79 -11.87 16.68 -5.21
CA ILE A 79 -11.45 16.56 -6.62
C ILE A 79 -11.66 15.14 -7.14
N TRP A 80 -11.39 14.13 -6.33
CA TRP A 80 -11.50 12.72 -6.73
C TRP A 80 -12.93 12.23 -6.85
N ASN A 81 -13.92 12.94 -6.32
CA ASN A 81 -15.26 12.40 -6.04
C ASN A 81 -15.18 11.19 -5.11
N GLU A 82 -15.06 11.48 -3.82
CA GLU A 82 -14.83 10.51 -2.75
C GLU A 82 -15.68 9.24 -2.90
N LYS A 83 -16.99 9.40 -3.17
CA LYS A 83 -17.93 8.28 -3.28
C LYS A 83 -17.58 7.31 -4.40
N GLU A 84 -17.15 7.82 -5.56
CA GLU A 84 -16.80 6.98 -6.71
C GLU A 84 -15.46 6.27 -6.50
N VAL A 85 -14.46 6.97 -5.96
CA VAL A 85 -13.18 6.34 -5.67
C VAL A 85 -13.31 5.31 -4.53
N LEU A 86 -14.14 5.59 -3.51
CA LEU A 86 -14.46 4.62 -2.47
C LEU A 86 -15.14 3.36 -3.06
N SER A 87 -16.06 3.54 -4.02
CA SER A 87 -16.66 2.42 -4.76
C SER A 87 -15.60 1.55 -5.46
N ASP A 88 -14.60 2.18 -6.08
CA ASP A 88 -13.51 1.43 -6.73
C ASP A 88 -12.65 0.66 -5.71
N VAL A 89 -12.37 1.27 -4.54
CA VAL A 89 -11.64 0.59 -3.45
C VAL A 89 -12.42 -0.64 -2.96
N VAL A 90 -13.73 -0.49 -2.71
CA VAL A 90 -14.62 -1.59 -2.33
C VAL A 90 -14.62 -2.68 -3.41
N TRP A 91 -14.70 -2.30 -4.69
CA TRP A 91 -14.64 -3.22 -5.82
C TRP A 91 -13.36 -4.04 -5.83
N VAL A 92 -12.21 -3.40 -5.67
CA VAL A 92 -10.91 -4.09 -5.65
C VAL A 92 -10.83 -5.06 -4.47
N ILE A 93 -11.26 -4.66 -3.28
CA ILE A 93 -11.24 -5.52 -2.09
C ILE A 93 -12.16 -6.74 -2.29
N ARG A 94 -13.38 -6.56 -2.80
CA ARG A 94 -14.32 -7.65 -3.08
C ARG A 94 -13.81 -8.65 -4.11
N ASN A 95 -13.05 -8.19 -5.13
CA ASN A 95 -12.49 -9.05 -6.16
C ASN A 95 -11.18 -9.71 -5.75
N PHE A 96 -10.30 -8.99 -5.08
CA PHE A 96 -9.02 -9.54 -4.61
C PHE A 96 -9.19 -10.44 -3.39
N LYS A 97 -10.18 -10.14 -2.53
CA LYS A 97 -10.52 -10.89 -1.30
C LYS A 97 -9.34 -11.00 -0.33
N PRO A 98 -8.72 -9.88 0.12
CA PRO A 98 -7.60 -9.92 1.05
C PRO A 98 -8.08 -10.29 2.46
N ASP A 99 -7.33 -11.11 3.18
CA ASP A 99 -7.54 -11.33 4.61
C ASP A 99 -6.98 -10.18 5.44
N VAL A 100 -5.87 -9.58 4.98
CA VAL A 100 -5.18 -8.48 5.66
C VAL A 100 -5.00 -7.31 4.70
N ILE A 101 -5.35 -6.12 5.17
CA ILE A 101 -5.07 -4.86 4.47
C ILE A 101 -3.99 -4.11 5.24
N ILE A 102 -3.02 -3.53 4.53
CA ILE A 102 -1.93 -2.74 5.12
C ILE A 102 -1.86 -1.39 4.42
N ASN A 103 -2.27 -0.34 5.13
CA ASN A 103 -2.15 1.04 4.64
C ASN A 103 -0.68 1.49 4.66
N ARG A 104 -0.24 2.18 3.61
CA ARG A 104 1.10 2.78 3.56
C ARG A 104 1.19 4.09 4.33
N PHE A 105 0.07 4.80 4.53
CA PHE A 105 0.00 6.11 5.18
C PHE A 105 -0.98 6.12 6.35
N ASN A 106 -0.87 7.15 7.19
CA ASN A 106 -1.72 7.33 8.36
C ASN A 106 -2.97 8.14 7.98
N HIS A 107 -4.15 7.63 8.32
CA HIS A 107 -5.42 8.32 8.09
C HIS A 107 -5.76 9.37 9.17
N ARG A 108 -5.02 9.41 10.29
CA ARG A 108 -5.32 10.23 11.49
C ARG A 108 -4.56 11.54 11.54
N THR A 109 -3.67 11.79 10.60
CA THR A 109 -2.78 12.96 10.63
C THR A 109 -2.92 13.80 9.35
N PRO A 110 -4.11 14.39 9.08
CA PRO A 110 -4.31 15.25 7.91
C PRO A 110 -3.36 16.44 7.95
N GLY A 111 -2.82 16.80 6.79
CA GLY A 111 -1.90 17.92 6.64
C GLY A 111 -0.43 17.63 7.00
N THR A 112 -0.09 16.43 7.54
CA THR A 112 1.30 16.04 7.82
C THR A 112 1.99 15.38 6.63
N THR A 113 1.21 14.85 5.70
CA THR A 113 1.69 14.27 4.44
C THR A 113 0.89 14.82 3.29
N HIS A 114 1.29 14.48 2.06
CA HIS A 114 0.53 14.78 0.85
C HIS A 114 -0.94 14.36 0.99
N GLY A 115 -1.89 15.22 0.57
CA GLY A 115 -3.32 14.95 0.68
C GLY A 115 -3.74 13.61 0.06
N HIS A 116 -3.20 13.26 -1.12
CA HIS A 116 -3.43 11.94 -1.75
C HIS A 116 -3.06 10.76 -0.82
N HIS A 117 -1.96 10.88 -0.08
CA HIS A 117 -1.50 9.84 0.84
C HIS A 117 -2.50 9.62 1.99
N THR A 118 -2.89 10.73 2.64
CA THR A 118 -3.87 10.67 3.74
C THR A 118 -5.23 10.19 3.24
N SER A 119 -5.69 10.72 2.09
CA SER A 119 -6.96 10.31 1.47
C SER A 119 -6.99 8.82 1.14
N SER A 120 -5.90 8.27 0.60
CA SER A 120 -5.83 6.83 0.31
C SER A 120 -6.01 5.98 1.57
N ALA A 121 -5.41 6.40 2.69
CA ALA A 121 -5.56 5.71 3.96
C ALA A 121 -6.97 5.88 4.56
N MET A 122 -7.59 7.06 4.42
CA MET A 122 -8.98 7.31 4.86
C MET A 122 -9.97 6.45 4.08
N LEU A 123 -9.85 6.39 2.75
CA LEU A 123 -10.70 5.57 1.90
C LEU A 123 -10.54 4.07 2.19
N SER A 124 -9.32 3.61 2.48
CA SER A 124 -9.08 2.22 2.90
C SER A 124 -9.77 1.88 4.22
N VAL A 125 -9.71 2.79 5.21
CA VAL A 125 -10.39 2.61 6.51
C VAL A 125 -11.90 2.61 6.34
N ALA A 126 -12.46 3.50 5.51
CA ALA A 126 -13.88 3.55 5.20
C ALA A 126 -14.33 2.27 4.46
N ALA A 127 -13.59 1.85 3.44
CA ALA A 127 -13.89 0.64 2.68
C ALA A 127 -13.90 -0.62 3.56
N PHE A 128 -13.02 -0.70 4.56
CA PHE A 128 -12.98 -1.83 5.50
C PHE A 128 -14.31 -2.04 6.22
N ASP A 129 -15.02 -0.96 6.56
CA ASP A 129 -16.31 -1.03 7.23
C ASP A 129 -17.48 -1.38 6.28
N LEU A 130 -17.35 -1.06 4.99
CA LEU A 130 -18.43 -1.16 4.01
C LEU A 130 -18.39 -2.45 3.18
N VAL A 131 -17.19 -3.00 2.98
CA VAL A 131 -16.97 -4.07 1.98
C VAL A 131 -17.70 -5.37 2.29
N GLY A 132 -17.98 -5.64 3.59
CA GLY A 132 -18.76 -6.78 4.07
C GLY A 132 -20.28 -6.54 4.09
N ASP A 133 -20.75 -5.31 3.89
CA ASP A 133 -22.18 -5.02 3.88
C ASP A 133 -22.77 -5.19 2.47
N LYS A 134 -23.79 -6.05 2.35
CA LYS A 134 -24.51 -6.31 1.10
C LYS A 134 -25.32 -5.12 0.58
N ASN A 135 -25.66 -4.17 1.45
CA ASN A 135 -26.43 -2.99 1.08
C ASN A 135 -25.56 -1.88 0.49
N GLU A 136 -24.27 -1.89 0.83
CA GLU A 136 -23.30 -0.92 0.32
C GLU A 136 -22.78 -1.35 -1.06
N TYR A 137 -22.85 -0.44 -2.04
CA TYR A 137 -22.44 -0.70 -3.42
C TYR A 137 -23.03 -2.04 -3.96
N SER A 138 -24.34 -2.25 -3.72
CA SER A 138 -25.04 -3.50 -4.03
C SER A 138 -25.03 -3.85 -5.53
N GLU A 139 -24.90 -2.86 -6.41
CA GLU A 139 -24.75 -3.04 -7.86
C GLU A 139 -23.50 -3.86 -8.25
N GLN A 140 -22.46 -3.81 -7.41
CA GLN A 140 -21.25 -4.60 -7.63
C GLN A 140 -21.50 -6.10 -7.42
N LEU A 141 -22.47 -6.47 -6.60
CA LEU A 141 -22.77 -7.87 -6.25
C LEU A 141 -23.36 -8.69 -7.41
N LYS A 142 -23.64 -8.03 -8.55
CA LYS A 142 -23.92 -8.75 -9.81
C LYS A 142 -22.68 -9.45 -10.41
N TYR A 143 -21.48 -9.03 -10.00
CA TYR A 143 -20.22 -9.47 -10.59
C TYR A 143 -19.23 -10.02 -9.56
N THR A 144 -19.44 -9.75 -8.28
CA THR A 144 -18.57 -10.20 -7.19
C THR A 144 -19.41 -10.53 -5.96
N GLU A 145 -18.77 -10.93 -4.87
CA GLU A 145 -19.40 -11.26 -3.59
C GLU A 145 -18.92 -10.30 -2.51
N ILE A 146 -19.66 -10.18 -1.41
CA ILE A 146 -19.17 -9.50 -0.21
C ILE A 146 -17.93 -10.22 0.30
N TRP A 147 -17.01 -9.46 0.84
CA TRP A 147 -15.81 -9.97 1.48
C TRP A 147 -15.41 -9.09 2.65
N GLN A 148 -15.22 -9.67 3.82
CA GLN A 148 -14.76 -8.91 4.99
C GLN A 148 -13.30 -9.30 5.29
N PRO A 149 -12.33 -8.40 5.06
CA PRO A 149 -10.97 -8.59 5.54
C PRO A 149 -10.94 -8.80 7.05
N LYS A 150 -10.08 -9.66 7.54
CA LYS A 150 -9.97 -9.96 8.96
C LYS A 150 -9.41 -8.78 9.73
N ARG A 151 -8.43 -8.07 9.16
CA ARG A 151 -7.75 -6.97 9.86
C ARG A 151 -7.15 -5.94 8.93
N LEU A 152 -7.00 -4.75 9.48
CA LEU A 152 -6.40 -3.59 8.83
C LEU A 152 -5.25 -3.08 9.68
N PHE A 153 -4.09 -2.86 9.04
CA PHE A 153 -2.90 -2.28 9.66
C PHE A 153 -2.47 -0.99 8.95
N PHE A 154 -1.59 -0.24 9.62
CA PHE A 154 -0.82 0.85 9.05
C PHE A 154 0.68 0.49 9.12
N ASN A 155 1.36 0.45 7.97
CA ASN A 155 2.81 0.28 7.89
C ASN A 155 3.48 1.59 8.25
N THR A 156 4.12 1.62 9.41
CA THR A 156 4.75 2.79 10.00
C THR A 156 6.27 2.69 10.03
N SER A 157 6.92 3.80 10.32
CA SER A 157 8.37 3.92 10.54
C SER A 157 8.65 5.14 11.41
N SER A 158 9.90 5.35 11.83
CA SER A 158 10.30 6.54 12.59
C SER A 158 9.89 7.87 11.95
N TRP A 159 9.80 7.90 10.61
CA TRP A 159 9.36 9.09 9.85
C TRP A 159 7.96 9.62 10.23
N PHE A 160 7.08 8.77 10.75
CA PHE A 160 5.73 9.15 11.17
C PHE A 160 5.64 9.62 12.62
N TYR A 161 6.76 9.65 13.35
CA TYR A 161 6.83 10.04 14.75
C TYR A 161 7.56 11.37 14.89
N LYS A 162 7.29 12.08 15.97
CA LYS A 162 7.88 13.39 16.24
C LYS A 162 9.41 13.31 16.42
N ASN A 163 9.88 12.21 16.98
CA ASN A 163 11.30 11.91 17.21
C ASN A 163 11.52 10.41 17.33
N GLU A 164 12.78 10.00 17.34
CA GLU A 164 13.19 8.60 17.45
C GLU A 164 12.77 7.96 18.78
N GLN A 165 12.74 8.72 19.87
CA GLN A 165 12.35 8.21 21.18
C GLN A 165 10.88 7.80 21.20
N ASP A 166 9.98 8.65 20.67
CA ASP A 166 8.55 8.32 20.55
C ASP A 166 8.32 7.07 19.69
N PHE A 167 9.11 6.90 18.63
CA PHE A 167 9.07 5.71 17.81
C PHE A 167 9.52 4.47 18.58
N GLN A 168 10.65 4.55 19.28
CA GLN A 168 11.17 3.42 20.09
C GLN A 168 10.20 3.05 21.22
N GLU A 169 9.50 3.99 21.82
CA GLU A 169 8.44 3.69 22.79
C GLU A 169 7.25 2.98 22.15
N ALA A 170 6.85 3.38 20.94
CA ALA A 170 5.78 2.73 20.21
C ALA A 170 6.13 1.28 19.85
N THR A 171 7.40 0.97 19.54
CA THR A 171 7.85 -0.40 19.23
C THR A 171 7.75 -1.35 20.43
N LYS A 172 7.70 -0.83 21.67
CA LYS A 172 7.67 -1.62 22.92
C LYS A 172 6.30 -2.20 23.29
N GLY A 173 5.34 -2.27 22.36
CA GLY A 173 4.05 -2.91 22.66
C GLY A 173 2.85 -2.33 21.88
N LYS A 174 3.06 -1.38 20.99
CA LYS A 174 2.01 -0.82 20.14
C LYS A 174 2.15 -1.22 18.67
N LEU A 175 3.31 -1.75 18.29
CA LEU A 175 3.62 -2.11 16.91
C LEU A 175 4.00 -3.59 16.83
N THR A 176 3.49 -4.27 15.82
CA THR A 176 4.03 -5.55 15.37
C THR A 176 5.24 -5.28 14.49
N SER A 177 6.35 -5.97 14.76
CA SER A 177 7.55 -5.87 13.93
C SER A 177 7.99 -7.24 13.45
N PHE A 178 8.52 -7.29 12.24
CA PHE A 178 9.09 -8.51 11.66
C PHE A 178 10.26 -8.16 10.72
N ASP A 179 11.27 -9.01 10.74
CA ASP A 179 12.46 -8.85 9.92
C ASP A 179 12.17 -9.31 8.48
N VAL A 180 12.29 -8.37 7.53
CA VAL A 180 12.13 -8.63 6.10
C VAL A 180 13.46 -8.78 5.37
N GLY A 181 14.61 -8.76 6.09
CA GLY A 181 15.95 -8.84 5.54
C GLY A 181 16.40 -10.25 5.16
N VAL A 182 15.48 -11.08 4.65
CA VAL A 182 15.74 -12.48 4.27
C VAL A 182 16.53 -12.59 2.97
N TYR A 183 17.23 -13.72 2.79
CA TYR A 183 17.92 -14.05 1.55
C TYR A 183 17.17 -15.17 0.82
N TYR A 184 17.06 -15.05 -0.50
CA TYR A 184 16.42 -16.04 -1.37
C TYR A 184 17.46 -16.85 -2.14
N PRO A 185 17.89 -18.03 -1.66
CA PRO A 185 18.99 -18.78 -2.28
C PRO A 185 18.73 -19.15 -3.74
N LEU A 186 17.49 -19.52 -4.08
CA LEU A 186 17.11 -19.87 -5.46
C LEU A 186 17.10 -18.68 -6.42
N LYS A 187 17.00 -17.45 -5.91
CA LYS A 187 17.06 -16.21 -6.70
C LYS A 187 18.44 -15.57 -6.67
N GLY A 188 19.30 -15.96 -5.75
CA GLY A 188 20.63 -15.39 -5.57
C GLY A 188 20.65 -13.96 -5.05
N VAL A 189 19.55 -13.47 -4.45
CA VAL A 189 19.38 -12.09 -3.95
C VAL A 189 18.70 -12.05 -2.60
N SER A 190 18.96 -10.99 -1.83
CA SER A 190 18.21 -10.68 -0.62
C SER A 190 16.88 -9.97 -0.94
N ASN A 191 15.97 -9.95 0.02
CA ASN A 191 14.71 -9.21 -0.12
C ASN A 191 14.95 -7.70 -0.36
N ASN A 192 15.96 -7.12 0.29
CA ASN A 192 16.31 -5.72 0.09
C ASN A 192 16.81 -5.45 -1.33
N GLU A 193 17.62 -6.35 -1.90
CA GLU A 193 18.07 -6.26 -3.29
C GLU A 193 16.88 -6.38 -4.26
N LEU A 194 16.01 -7.36 -4.04
CA LEU A 194 14.80 -7.55 -4.85
C LEU A 194 13.88 -6.31 -4.81
N ALA A 195 13.67 -5.75 -3.63
CA ALA A 195 12.90 -4.53 -3.43
C ALA A 195 13.54 -3.30 -4.11
N SER A 196 14.86 -3.21 -4.08
CA SER A 196 15.59 -2.14 -4.78
C SER A 196 15.46 -2.26 -6.29
N MET A 197 15.56 -3.47 -6.83
CA MET A 197 15.34 -3.74 -8.27
C MET A 197 13.92 -3.38 -8.68
N ALA A 198 12.90 -3.71 -7.87
CA ALA A 198 11.51 -3.33 -8.11
C ALA A 198 11.32 -1.81 -8.06
N SER A 199 11.84 -1.14 -7.03
CA SER A 199 11.79 0.32 -6.90
C SER A 199 12.47 1.03 -8.07
N SER A 200 13.56 0.48 -8.60
CA SER A 200 14.30 1.05 -9.73
C SER A 200 13.54 1.00 -11.07
N GLN A 201 12.39 0.32 -11.13
CA GLN A 201 11.52 0.35 -12.31
C GLN A 201 10.80 1.70 -12.48
N HIS A 202 10.75 2.52 -11.44
CA HIS A 202 10.12 3.85 -11.47
C HIS A 202 11.06 4.91 -12.07
N LEU A 203 11.45 4.71 -13.34
CA LEU A 203 12.43 5.54 -14.04
C LEU A 203 11.98 6.99 -14.17
N SER A 204 10.70 7.21 -14.49
CA SER A 204 10.12 8.57 -14.63
C SER A 204 10.17 9.38 -13.33
N GLN A 205 10.35 8.73 -12.18
CA GLN A 205 10.45 9.34 -10.86
C GLN A 205 11.90 9.39 -10.34
N GLY A 206 12.86 8.86 -11.09
CA GLY A 206 14.27 8.83 -10.70
C GLY A 206 14.57 7.93 -9.50
N PHE A 207 13.71 6.94 -9.21
CA PHE A 207 13.98 5.99 -8.15
C PHE A 207 15.04 4.99 -8.58
N GLY A 208 15.88 4.66 -7.65
CA GLY A 208 16.96 3.68 -7.72
C GLY A 208 17.86 3.90 -6.52
N ARG A 209 18.17 2.86 -5.76
CA ARG A 209 18.98 2.97 -4.55
C ARG A 209 20.04 1.90 -4.52
N VAL A 210 21.20 2.26 -3.97
CA VAL A 210 22.14 1.27 -3.50
C VAL A 210 21.45 0.45 -2.42
N THR A 211 21.46 -0.86 -2.60
CA THR A 211 20.80 -1.75 -1.66
C THR A 211 21.77 -2.17 -0.55
N THR A 212 21.20 -2.43 0.63
CA THR A 212 21.89 -3.05 1.75
C THR A 212 21.43 -4.48 1.90
N ARG A 213 22.28 -5.34 2.48
CA ARG A 213 21.93 -6.71 2.90
C ARG A 213 21.79 -6.78 4.42
N GLY A 214 21.17 -7.83 4.89
CA GLY A 214 21.01 -8.10 6.30
C GLY A 214 19.64 -7.73 6.86
N SER A 215 19.51 -7.81 8.19
CA SER A 215 18.28 -7.58 8.93
C SER A 215 17.68 -6.19 8.63
N GLN A 216 16.38 -6.17 8.41
CA GLN A 216 15.62 -4.96 8.17
C GLN A 216 14.20 -5.13 8.72
N ASN A 217 13.86 -4.40 9.76
CA ASN A 217 12.54 -4.47 10.36
C ASN A 217 11.52 -3.60 9.61
N GLU A 218 10.34 -4.16 9.40
CA GLU A 218 9.12 -3.45 9.08
C GLU A 218 8.21 -3.41 10.30
N TYR A 219 7.43 -2.35 10.42
CA TYR A 219 6.55 -2.12 11.57
C TYR A 219 5.13 -1.85 11.11
N VAL A 220 4.17 -2.48 11.77
CA VAL A 220 2.75 -2.25 11.51
C VAL A 220 1.98 -1.97 12.78
N ALA A 221 1.11 -0.96 12.73
CA ALA A 221 0.17 -0.63 13.78
C ALA A 221 -1.19 -1.22 13.45
N PHE A 222 -1.80 -1.95 14.38
CA PHE A 222 -3.16 -2.44 14.22
C PHE A 222 -4.18 -1.30 14.23
N LEU A 223 -5.10 -1.31 13.27
CA LEU A 223 -6.13 -0.28 13.13
C LEU A 223 -7.54 -0.82 13.41
N LYS A 224 -7.93 -1.91 12.73
CA LYS A 224 -9.31 -2.43 12.77
C LYS A 224 -9.36 -3.95 12.58
N GLY A 225 -10.50 -4.53 12.95
CA GLY A 225 -10.83 -5.95 12.75
C GLY A 225 -10.43 -6.84 13.92
N GLU A 226 -10.10 -8.08 13.63
CA GLU A 226 -9.70 -9.08 14.60
C GLU A 226 -8.21 -8.94 14.92
N LYS A 227 -7.82 -8.79 16.18
CA LYS A 227 -6.41 -8.78 16.57
C LYS A 227 -5.75 -10.12 16.26
N PRO A 228 -4.48 -10.15 15.83
CA PRO A 228 -3.72 -11.38 15.70
C PRO A 228 -3.69 -12.14 17.04
N LYS A 229 -3.76 -13.47 17.00
CA LYS A 229 -3.57 -14.31 18.19
C LYS A 229 -2.13 -14.25 18.70
N ASP A 230 -1.17 -14.19 17.79
CA ASP A 230 0.23 -13.86 18.06
C ASP A 230 0.51 -12.45 17.53
N GLU A 231 0.88 -11.55 18.43
CA GLU A 231 1.16 -10.14 18.08
C GLU A 231 2.39 -9.97 17.17
N LYS A 232 3.21 -11.03 17.01
CA LYS A 232 4.37 -11.02 16.11
C LYS A 232 4.05 -11.51 14.69
N ASP A 233 2.88 -12.07 14.48
CA ASP A 233 2.44 -12.60 13.19
C ASP A 233 1.10 -11.97 12.76
N ILE A 234 1.16 -11.10 11.77
CA ILE A 234 -0.03 -10.41 11.23
C ILE A 234 -1.06 -11.37 10.60
N PHE A 235 -0.68 -12.60 10.29
CA PHE A 235 -1.57 -13.64 9.75
C PHE A 235 -2.03 -14.64 10.81
N SER A 236 -1.56 -14.54 12.05
CA SER A 236 -1.91 -15.46 13.11
C SER A 236 -3.42 -15.61 13.30
N GLY A 237 -3.92 -16.83 13.22
CA GLY A 237 -5.34 -17.16 13.31
C GLY A 237 -6.15 -16.94 12.02
N ILE A 238 -5.51 -16.70 10.89
CA ILE A 238 -6.10 -16.77 9.55
C ILE A 238 -5.78 -18.18 9.01
N ASN A 239 -6.82 -18.90 8.58
CA ASN A 239 -6.71 -20.27 8.03
C ASN A 239 -6.71 -20.22 6.51
#